data_02ab6bf8e778a933845180d43b28dfc1
#
_entry.id   02ab6bf8e778a933845180d43b28dfc1
#
_cell.length_a   1.000
_cell.length_b   1.000
_cell.length_c   1.000
_cell.angle_alpha   90.00
_cell.angle_beta   90.00
_cell.angle_gamma   90.00
#
_symmetry.space_group_name_H-M   'P 1'
#
loop_
_entity.id
_entity.type
_entity.pdbx_description
1 polymer ?
#
loop_
_entity_poly.entity_id
_entity_poly.type
_entity_poly.pdbx_seq_one_letter_code
_entity_poly.pdbx_strand_id
1 'polypeptide(L)'
;MSKQVETTRECVVFSTNGLIPLQAFTMFGLNAKPESKNPFGFFGTGLKIAIAVCLRMQQEVVIWRGLDKYTFYTKKTDFRGKEFQTVRMKKETWSFMNRIFLRPSYMDLPFTTELGKHWELWQAFREFETNTMDENGSTAVEYW
;
A
#
# COMPACT_ATOMS: atom_id res chain seq x y z
N MET A 1 7.03 -33.95 20.14
CA MET A 1 7.70 -32.77 19.56
C MET A 1 6.86 -32.27 18.39
N SER A 2 6.19 -31.19 18.56
CA SER A 2 5.54 -30.51 17.44
C SER A 2 6.62 -29.80 16.61
N LYS A 3 6.83 -30.26 15.38
CA LYS A 3 7.61 -29.50 14.42
C LYS A 3 6.85 -28.19 14.15
N GLN A 4 7.39 -27.06 14.58
CA GLN A 4 6.94 -25.76 14.06
C GLN A 4 7.23 -25.79 12.56
N VAL A 5 6.16 -25.81 11.77
CA VAL A 5 6.28 -25.58 10.34
C VAL A 5 6.53 -24.07 10.20
N GLU A 6 7.78 -23.71 9.93
CA GLU A 6 8.10 -22.35 9.50
C GLU A 6 7.40 -22.12 8.17
N THR A 7 6.31 -21.36 8.21
CA THR A 7 5.62 -20.91 6.99
C THR A 7 6.42 -19.75 6.40
N THR A 8 7.20 -20.08 5.38
CA THR A 8 7.87 -19.06 4.57
C THR A 8 6.80 -18.34 3.75
N ARG A 9 6.76 -17.01 3.85
CA ARG A 9 5.86 -16.17 3.04
C ARG A 9 6.59 -15.66 1.82
N GLU A 10 5.95 -15.78 0.67
CA GLU A 10 6.43 -15.16 -0.56
C GLU A 10 5.91 -13.72 -0.66
N CYS A 11 6.81 -12.79 -0.93
CA CYS A 11 6.52 -11.38 -1.09
C CYS A 11 7.02 -10.87 -2.42
N VAL A 12 6.25 -10.01 -3.07
CA VAL A 12 6.74 -9.22 -4.20
C VAL A 12 7.15 -7.86 -3.66
N VAL A 13 8.41 -7.50 -3.87
CA VAL A 13 8.99 -6.25 -3.38
C VAL A 13 9.25 -5.30 -4.55
N PHE A 14 8.61 -4.15 -4.50
CA PHE A 14 8.79 -3.06 -5.46
C PHE A 14 9.64 -1.98 -4.80
N SER A 15 10.83 -1.75 -5.33
CA SER A 15 11.81 -0.84 -4.71
C SER A 15 12.12 0.36 -5.61
N THR A 16 12.09 1.54 -5.03
CA THR A 16 12.47 2.78 -5.70
C THR A 16 13.51 3.54 -4.87
N ASN A 17 14.31 4.36 -5.54
CA ASN A 17 15.33 5.16 -4.86
C ASN A 17 14.76 6.40 -4.16
N GLY A 18 13.59 6.88 -4.60
CA GLY A 18 12.90 8.03 -4.02
C GLY A 18 11.84 7.62 -3.01
N LEU A 19 11.36 8.61 -2.25
CA LEU A 19 10.25 8.41 -1.33
C LEU A 19 8.92 8.73 -2.04
N ILE A 20 7.96 7.81 -1.95
CA ILE A 20 6.59 8.07 -2.42
C ILE A 20 6.00 9.20 -1.57
N PRO A 21 5.39 10.24 -2.17
CA PRO A 21 4.67 11.25 -1.40
C PRO A 21 3.52 10.62 -0.61
N LEU A 22 3.34 11.00 0.66
CA LEU A 22 2.25 10.49 1.49
C LEU A 22 0.88 10.71 0.84
N GLN A 23 0.72 11.81 0.14
CA GLN A 23 -0.51 12.18 -0.55
C GLN A 23 -0.93 11.14 -1.59
N ALA A 24 0.00 10.35 -2.13
CA ALA A 24 -0.29 9.33 -3.12
C ALA A 24 -1.30 8.28 -2.62
N PHE A 25 -1.32 7.98 -1.33
CA PHE A 25 -2.27 7.03 -0.75
C PHE A 25 -3.20 7.65 0.31
N THR A 26 -2.98 8.89 0.74
CA THR A 26 -3.82 9.55 1.75
C THR A 26 -4.83 10.53 1.19
N MET A 27 -4.68 10.99 -0.04
CA MET A 27 -5.56 12.00 -0.64
C MET A 27 -6.13 11.55 -1.99
N PHE A 28 -7.34 12.00 -2.30
CA PHE A 28 -7.98 11.87 -3.61
C PHE A 28 -7.95 13.20 -4.36
N GLY A 29 -8.04 13.10 -5.70
CA GLY A 29 -8.15 14.26 -6.56
C GLY A 29 -6.85 15.06 -6.70
N LEU A 30 -5.73 14.49 -6.30
CA LEU A 30 -4.43 15.06 -6.63
C LEU A 30 -4.15 14.85 -8.11
N ASN A 31 -4.47 15.85 -8.90
CA ASN A 31 -3.93 15.97 -10.24
C ASN A 31 -2.62 16.74 -10.14
N ALA A 32 -1.50 16.08 -10.35
CA ALA A 32 -0.32 16.82 -10.75
C ALA A 32 -0.66 17.52 -12.06
N LYS A 33 -0.15 18.72 -12.21
CA LYS A 33 -0.43 19.55 -13.40
C LYS A 33 -0.35 18.70 -14.67
N PRO A 34 -1.34 18.75 -15.57
CA PRO A 34 -1.35 17.98 -16.82
C PRO A 34 -0.10 18.20 -17.69
N GLU A 35 0.59 19.30 -17.47
CA GLU A 35 1.82 19.69 -18.16
C GLU A 35 3.09 19.13 -17.52
N SER A 36 2.99 18.52 -16.35
CA SER A 36 4.13 17.91 -15.69
C SER A 36 4.49 16.60 -16.39
N LYS A 37 5.69 16.53 -16.96
CA LYS A 37 6.26 15.27 -17.47
C LYS A 37 6.64 14.31 -16.34
N ASN A 38 6.39 14.69 -15.11
CA ASN A 38 6.69 13.87 -13.94
C ASN A 38 5.56 12.85 -13.73
N PRO A 39 5.82 11.54 -13.88
CA PRO A 39 4.83 10.49 -13.68
C PRO A 39 4.25 10.48 -12.27
N PHE A 40 4.88 11.08 -11.28
CA PHE A 40 4.36 11.22 -9.92
C PHE A 40 2.95 11.81 -9.84
N GLY A 41 2.54 12.57 -10.84
CA GLY A 41 1.22 13.16 -10.86
C GLY A 41 0.07 12.18 -11.00
N PHE A 42 0.35 10.99 -11.45
CA PHE A 42 -0.65 9.95 -11.67
C PHE A 42 -0.74 8.90 -10.56
N PHE A 43 0.12 8.98 -9.56
CA PHE A 43 0.18 8.01 -8.47
C PHE A 43 -1.08 7.96 -7.60
N GLY A 44 -1.83 9.05 -7.51
CA GLY A 44 -2.86 9.18 -6.49
C GLY A 44 -3.96 8.13 -6.60
N THR A 45 -4.57 7.99 -7.77
CA THR A 45 -5.75 7.12 -7.94
C THR A 45 -5.36 5.67 -8.17
N GLY A 46 -4.42 5.41 -9.05
CA GLY A 46 -3.99 4.05 -9.39
C GLY A 46 -3.44 3.28 -8.19
N LEU A 47 -2.62 3.92 -7.37
CA LEU A 47 -2.05 3.31 -6.17
C LEU A 47 -3.13 2.95 -5.15
N LYS A 48 -4.11 3.83 -4.93
CA LYS A 48 -5.23 3.56 -4.02
C LYS A 48 -6.10 2.40 -4.50
N ILE A 49 -6.38 2.34 -5.80
CA ILE A 49 -7.10 1.22 -6.41
C ILE A 49 -6.33 -0.07 -6.20
N ALA A 50 -5.03 -0.07 -6.46
CA ALA A 50 -4.18 -1.24 -6.27
C ALA A 50 -4.18 -1.74 -4.83
N ILE A 51 -4.08 -0.84 -3.85
CA ILE A 51 -4.15 -1.18 -2.42
C ILE A 51 -5.52 -1.80 -2.10
N ALA A 52 -6.61 -1.18 -2.54
CA ALA A 52 -7.97 -1.67 -2.29
C ALA A 52 -8.18 -3.07 -2.87
N VAL A 53 -7.71 -3.30 -4.09
CA VAL A 53 -7.80 -4.61 -4.76
C VAL A 53 -7.01 -5.68 -4.00
N CYS A 54 -5.78 -5.38 -3.60
CA CYS A 54 -4.96 -6.32 -2.83
C CYS A 54 -5.64 -6.70 -1.51
N LEU A 55 -6.15 -5.73 -0.76
CA LEU A 55 -6.83 -6.00 0.50
C LEU A 55 -8.11 -6.81 0.31
N ARG A 56 -8.88 -6.52 -0.73
CA ARG A 56 -10.09 -7.29 -1.06
C ARG A 56 -9.76 -8.75 -1.41
N MET A 57 -8.62 -8.97 -2.05
CA MET A 57 -8.12 -10.29 -2.42
C MET A 57 -7.28 -10.94 -1.31
N GLN A 58 -7.34 -10.40 -0.09
CA GLN A 58 -6.65 -10.90 1.10
C GLN A 58 -5.11 -10.93 0.97
N GLN A 59 -4.57 -10.00 0.20
CA GLN A 59 -3.14 -9.78 0.10
C GLN A 59 -2.72 -8.70 1.10
N GLU A 60 -1.64 -8.95 1.82
CA GLU A 60 -1.06 -7.98 2.74
C GLU A 60 -0.31 -6.90 1.95
N VAL A 61 -0.52 -5.64 2.31
CA VAL A 61 0.15 -4.50 1.68
C VAL A 61 0.92 -3.71 2.73
N VAL A 62 2.21 -3.54 2.50
CA VAL A 62 3.10 -2.76 3.35
C VAL A 62 3.92 -1.83 2.47
N ILE A 63 4.00 -0.56 2.85
CA ILE A 63 4.85 0.42 2.18
C ILE A 63 5.87 0.94 3.19
N TRP A 64 7.14 0.90 2.81
CA TRP A 64 8.22 1.52 3.57
C TRP A 64 8.63 2.85 2.92
N ARG A 65 8.70 3.90 3.73
CA ARG A 65 9.27 5.20 3.38
C ARG A 65 10.42 5.49 4.34
N GLY A 66 11.64 5.13 3.93
CA GLY A 66 12.76 5.22 4.85
C GLY A 66 12.54 4.30 6.05
N LEU A 67 12.49 4.85 7.26
CA LEU A 67 12.25 4.11 8.50
C LEU A 67 10.78 3.99 8.89
N ASP A 68 9.89 4.61 8.13
CA ASP A 68 8.45 4.57 8.39
C ASP A 68 7.82 3.40 7.65
N LYS A 69 7.15 2.54 8.40
CA LYS A 69 6.40 1.39 7.89
C LYS A 69 4.91 1.69 7.92
N TYR A 70 4.28 1.62 6.77
CA TYR A 70 2.84 1.80 6.62
C TYR A 70 2.21 0.45 6.29
N THR A 71 1.36 -0.03 7.18
CA THR A 71 0.60 -1.27 6.98
C THR A 71 -0.86 -0.92 6.71
N PHE A 72 -1.41 -1.44 5.62
CA PHE A 72 -2.79 -1.20 5.23
C PHE A 72 -3.66 -2.37 5.68
N TYR A 73 -4.85 -2.07 6.18
CA TYR A 73 -5.80 -3.07 6.62
C TYR A 73 -7.24 -2.56 6.48
N THR A 74 -8.21 -3.41 6.72
CA THR A 74 -9.61 -3.07 6.56
C THR A 74 -10.33 -3.05 7.89
N LYS A 75 -11.35 -2.17 8.00
CA LYS A 75 -12.27 -2.10 9.11
C LYS A 75 -13.69 -2.10 8.59
N LYS A 76 -14.56 -2.91 9.19
CA LYS A 76 -15.99 -2.91 8.88
C LYS A 76 -16.63 -1.61 9.34
N THR A 77 -17.38 -0.97 8.45
CA THR A 77 -18.10 0.27 8.73
C THR A 77 -19.49 0.18 8.14
N ASP A 78 -20.51 0.44 8.94
CA ASP A 78 -21.91 0.51 8.48
C ASP A 78 -22.24 1.93 8.05
N PHE A 79 -22.81 2.03 6.86
CA PHE A 79 -23.33 3.30 6.35
C PHE A 79 -24.68 3.07 5.68
N ARG A 80 -25.72 3.71 6.21
CA ARG A 80 -27.09 3.58 5.73
C ARG A 80 -27.56 2.13 5.58
N GLY A 81 -27.24 1.30 6.56
CA GLY A 81 -27.63 -0.12 6.58
C GLY A 81 -26.80 -1.04 5.69
N LYS A 82 -25.78 -0.52 4.99
CA LYS A 82 -24.85 -1.31 4.20
C LYS A 82 -23.48 -1.36 4.87
N GLU A 83 -22.90 -2.56 4.94
CA GLU A 83 -21.57 -2.79 5.48
C GLU A 83 -20.49 -2.56 4.41
N PHE A 84 -19.50 -1.76 4.74
CA PHE A 84 -18.33 -1.50 3.89
C PHE A 84 -17.05 -1.90 4.62
N GLN A 85 -16.03 -2.28 3.86
CA GLN A 85 -14.67 -2.44 4.35
C GLN A 85 -13.89 -1.16 4.07
N THR A 86 -13.78 -0.30 5.07
CA THR A 86 -12.99 0.93 4.99
C THR A 86 -11.52 0.60 5.11
N VAL A 87 -10.68 1.24 4.32
CA VAL A 87 -9.23 1.06 4.38
C VAL A 87 -8.64 1.96 5.45
N ARG A 88 -7.83 1.38 6.33
CA ARG A 88 -7.07 2.07 7.36
C ARG A 88 -5.59 1.85 7.18
N MET A 89 -4.81 2.74 7.75
CA MET A 89 -3.35 2.69 7.68
C MET A 89 -2.77 2.77 9.08
N LYS A 90 -1.83 1.88 9.38
CA LYS A 90 -1.02 1.88 10.59
C LYS A 90 0.38 2.35 10.22
N LYS A 91 0.86 3.40 10.89
CA LYS A 91 2.23 3.89 10.74
C LYS A 91 3.07 3.49 11.94
N GLU A 92 4.21 2.86 11.69
CA GLU A 92 5.22 2.55 12.68
C GLU A 92 6.56 3.09 12.21
N THR A 93 7.33 3.69 13.12
CA THR A 93 8.68 4.19 12.81
C THR A 93 9.71 3.31 13.50
N TRP A 94 10.67 2.80 12.73
CA TRP A 94 11.76 2.01 13.28
C TRP A 94 12.78 2.92 13.96
N SER A 95 13.15 2.57 15.20
CA SER A 95 14.20 3.24 15.95
C SER A 95 15.47 2.41 15.94
N PHE A 96 16.52 2.91 15.28
CA PHE A 96 17.83 2.24 15.28
C PHE A 96 18.49 2.21 16.67
N MET A 97 18.29 3.24 17.47
CA MET A 97 18.90 3.33 18.81
C MET A 97 18.35 2.26 19.74
N ASN A 98 17.05 2.02 19.70
CA ASN A 98 16.37 1.07 20.59
C ASN A 98 16.09 -0.28 19.93
N ARG A 99 16.28 -0.41 18.61
CA ARG A 99 15.97 -1.59 17.81
C ARG A 99 14.53 -2.08 17.98
N ILE A 100 13.61 -1.14 18.08
CA ILE A 100 12.17 -1.40 18.21
C ILE A 100 11.39 -0.45 17.30
N PHE A 101 10.14 -0.81 17.00
CA PHE A 101 9.19 0.14 16.46
C PHE A 101 8.67 1.06 17.55
N LEU A 102 8.60 2.35 17.26
CA LEU A 102 7.97 3.34 18.14
C LEU A 102 6.46 3.13 18.16
N ARG A 103 5.79 3.83 19.08
CA ARG A 103 4.34 3.74 19.25
C ARG A 103 3.62 3.97 17.92
N PRO A 104 2.73 3.05 17.49
CA PRO A 104 2.03 3.19 16.22
C PRO A 104 0.99 4.32 16.25
N SER A 105 0.77 4.93 15.09
CA SER A 105 -0.36 5.81 14.82
C SER A 105 -1.26 5.20 13.75
N TYR A 106 -2.54 5.54 13.78
CA TYR A 106 -3.56 4.99 12.90
C TYR A 106 -4.30 6.11 12.18
N MET A 107 -4.66 5.88 10.93
CA MET A 107 -5.40 6.82 10.11
C MET A 107 -6.45 6.09 9.28
N ASP A 108 -7.66 6.64 9.23
CA ASP A 108 -8.67 6.22 8.26
C ASP A 108 -8.35 6.85 6.91
N LEU A 109 -8.37 6.02 5.88
CA LEU A 109 -8.17 6.49 4.51
C LEU A 109 -9.52 6.76 3.83
N PRO A 110 -9.58 7.69 2.87
CA PRO A 110 -10.85 8.12 2.28
C PRO A 110 -11.38 7.17 1.19
N PHE A 111 -11.19 5.85 1.34
CA PHE A 111 -11.69 4.87 0.38
C PHE A 111 -11.97 3.52 1.04
N THR A 112 -12.74 2.72 0.34
CA THR A 112 -13.12 1.36 0.75
C THR A 112 -12.57 0.33 -0.24
N THR A 113 -12.69 -0.95 0.08
CA THR A 113 -12.29 -2.03 -0.83
C THR A 113 -13.21 -2.16 -2.06
N GLU A 114 -14.30 -1.39 -2.11
CA GLU A 114 -15.14 -1.26 -3.31
C GLU A 114 -14.44 -0.48 -4.43
N LEU A 115 -13.42 0.31 -4.09
CA LEU A 115 -12.64 1.04 -5.08
C LEU A 115 -11.97 0.05 -6.04
N GLY A 116 -12.13 0.29 -7.34
CA GLY A 116 -11.60 -0.61 -8.36
C GLY A 116 -12.23 -2.02 -8.35
N LYS A 117 -13.51 -2.15 -8.02
CA LYS A 117 -14.19 -3.45 -7.85
C LYS A 117 -14.14 -4.37 -9.07
N HIS A 118 -13.87 -3.82 -10.25
CA HIS A 118 -13.72 -4.58 -11.50
C HIS A 118 -12.27 -4.95 -11.82
N TRP A 119 -11.32 -4.49 -11.01
CA TRP A 119 -9.93 -4.86 -11.19
C TRP A 119 -9.65 -6.25 -10.62
N GLU A 120 -8.84 -6.99 -11.35
CA GLU A 120 -8.25 -8.23 -10.90
C GLU A 120 -6.89 -7.98 -10.24
N LEU A 121 -6.39 -8.95 -9.50
CA LEU A 121 -5.13 -8.82 -8.75
C LEU A 121 -3.94 -8.48 -9.66
N TRP A 122 -3.87 -9.04 -10.86
CA TRP A 122 -2.78 -8.75 -11.81
C TRP A 122 -2.73 -7.28 -12.22
N GLN A 123 -3.89 -6.59 -12.25
CA GLN A 123 -3.96 -5.17 -12.56
C GLN A 123 -3.36 -4.33 -11.44
N ALA A 124 -3.56 -4.73 -10.19
CA ALA A 124 -2.92 -4.10 -9.04
C ALA A 124 -1.40 -4.26 -9.10
N PHE A 125 -0.91 -5.45 -9.38
CA PHE A 125 0.54 -5.70 -9.54
C PHE A 125 1.12 -4.91 -10.71
N ARG A 126 0.41 -4.83 -11.82
CA ARG A 126 0.82 -4.01 -12.97
C ARG A 126 0.97 -2.54 -12.58
N GLU A 127 0.06 -2.03 -11.78
CA GLU A 127 0.12 -0.64 -11.29
C GLU A 127 1.37 -0.41 -10.44
N PHE A 128 1.65 -1.29 -9.49
CA PHE A 128 2.87 -1.21 -8.68
C PHE A 128 4.13 -1.30 -9.53
N GLU A 129 4.17 -2.22 -10.48
CA GLU A 129 5.33 -2.41 -11.36
C GLU A 129 5.56 -1.21 -12.27
N THR A 130 4.51 -0.69 -12.89
CA THR A 130 4.58 0.50 -13.76
C THR A 130 5.11 1.69 -12.98
N ASN A 131 4.60 1.93 -11.79
CA ASN A 131 5.08 3.02 -10.92
C ASN A 131 6.55 2.82 -10.54
N THR A 132 6.95 1.59 -10.28
CA THR A 132 8.33 1.24 -9.94
C THR A 132 9.27 1.49 -11.11
N MET A 133 8.89 1.08 -12.31
CA MET A 133 9.67 1.29 -13.53
C MET A 133 9.78 2.77 -13.90
N ASP A 134 8.71 3.53 -13.74
CA ASP A 134 8.71 4.98 -14.00
C ASP A 134 9.70 5.72 -13.11
N GLU A 135 9.99 5.17 -11.93
CA GLU A 135 10.96 5.70 -10.97
C GLU A 135 12.34 5.04 -11.05
N ASN A 136 12.61 4.29 -12.12
CA ASN A 136 13.85 3.52 -12.29
C ASN A 136 14.13 2.56 -11.12
N GLY A 137 13.09 2.03 -10.54
CA GLY A 137 13.18 1.05 -9.47
C GLY A 137 13.35 -0.38 -9.96
N SER A 138 13.23 -1.31 -9.05
CA SER A 138 13.34 -2.75 -9.31
C SER A 138 12.24 -3.54 -8.61
N THR A 139 11.91 -4.68 -9.19
CA THR A 139 10.95 -5.63 -8.63
C THR A 139 11.65 -6.95 -8.36
N ALA A 140 11.42 -7.52 -7.21
CA ALA A 140 11.98 -8.81 -6.81
C ALA A 140 10.95 -9.65 -6.04
N VAL A 141 11.11 -10.97 -6.10
CA VAL A 141 10.38 -11.90 -5.24
C VAL A 141 11.29 -12.28 -4.08
N GLU A 142 10.80 -12.08 -2.87
CA GLU A 142 11.53 -12.40 -1.65
C GLU A 142 10.69 -13.34 -0.77
N TYR A 143 11.38 -14.08 0.08
CA TYR A 143 10.76 -15.03 1.01
C TYR A 143 11.08 -14.59 2.44
N TRP A 144 10.04 -14.56 3.25
CA TRP A 144 10.13 -14.13 4.65
C TRP A 144 9.67 -15.21 5.60
#